data_b23f3ab24eaf7d1cf20946ea0af91942
#
_entry.id   b23f3ab24eaf7d1cf20946ea0af91942
#
_cell.length_a   1.000
_cell.length_b   1.000
_cell.length_c   1.000
_cell.angle_alpha   90.00
_cell.angle_beta   90.00
_cell.angle_gamma   90.00
#
_symmetry.space_group_name_H-M   'P 1'
#
loop_
_entity.id
_entity.type
_entity.pdbx_description
1 polymer ?
#
loop_
_entity_poly.entity_id
_entity_poly.type
_entity_poly.pdbx_seq_one_letter_code
_entity_poly.pdbx_strand_id
1 'polypeptide(L)'
;MKNKDLNNVPSSMRKVSHMYKDWFLDYASYVILERAVPKIDDGLKPVQRRILHSMRKIHDKRYHKVANIIGHTMQYHPHGDQAIGDALVAMGQKDLLIDTQGNWGDIRTGDKAAAPRYIEARLTEFALEIVFNKNVTKYQPSYDGRNNEPVSLPVKFPLVLAQGAEGIAVGLSTKILPHNFNDLIKCSIAVLKDKPFTIYPDFQNGG
;
A
#
# COMPACT_ATOMS: atom_id res chain seq x y z
N MET A 1 -32.32 -29.61 -0.01
CA MET A 1 -32.86 -29.51 1.37
C MET A 1 -33.74 -28.29 1.45
N LYS A 2 -35.01 -28.50 1.85
CA LYS A 2 -36.10 -27.53 1.76
C LYS A 2 -35.90 -26.36 2.71
N ASN A 3 -36.12 -25.13 2.19
CA ASN A 3 -36.34 -23.89 2.97
C ASN A 3 -37.49 -24.10 3.98
N LYS A 4 -37.19 -24.55 5.16
CA LYS A 4 -38.06 -24.53 6.33
C LYS A 4 -37.30 -23.80 7.44
N ASP A 5 -38.01 -22.84 8.07
CA ASP A 5 -37.75 -22.21 9.36
C ASP A 5 -37.10 -20.82 9.43
N LEU A 6 -37.10 -20.03 8.37
CA LEU A 6 -36.80 -18.61 8.52
C LEU A 6 -37.96 -17.76 9.09
N ASN A 7 -39.18 -18.32 9.13
CA ASN A 7 -40.39 -17.58 9.55
C ASN A 7 -40.70 -17.63 11.03
N ASN A 8 -39.99 -18.43 11.82
CA ASN A 8 -40.26 -18.61 13.25
C ASN A 8 -39.21 -18.04 14.21
N VAL A 9 -38.24 -17.26 13.71
CA VAL A 9 -37.28 -16.57 14.58
C VAL A 9 -37.89 -15.27 15.07
N PRO A 10 -37.88 -14.99 16.39
CA PRO A 10 -38.38 -13.73 16.94
C PRO A 10 -37.81 -12.51 16.20
N SER A 11 -38.63 -11.47 16.02
CA SER A 11 -38.23 -10.29 15.24
C SER A 11 -36.96 -9.61 15.76
N SER A 12 -36.70 -9.69 17.06
CA SER A 12 -35.47 -9.24 17.72
C SER A 12 -34.23 -10.06 17.32
N MET A 13 -34.35 -11.39 17.27
CA MET A 13 -33.27 -12.29 16.86
C MET A 13 -32.96 -12.17 15.36
N ARG A 14 -33.99 -11.94 14.53
CA ARG A 14 -33.79 -11.67 13.10
C ARG A 14 -33.02 -10.38 12.87
N LYS A 15 -33.31 -9.33 13.63
CA LYS A 15 -32.58 -8.05 13.53
C LYS A 15 -31.13 -8.19 13.92
N VAL A 16 -30.80 -8.90 15.01
CA VAL A 16 -29.41 -9.08 15.45
C VAL A 16 -28.62 -9.94 14.47
N SER A 17 -29.18 -11.05 14.00
CA SER A 17 -28.54 -11.89 13.00
C SER A 17 -28.27 -11.15 11.68
N HIS A 18 -29.21 -10.33 11.24
CA HIS A 18 -29.05 -9.52 10.02
C HIS A 18 -27.99 -8.42 10.20
N MET A 19 -28.05 -7.70 11.29
CA MET A 19 -27.03 -6.69 11.66
C MET A 19 -25.64 -7.32 11.73
N TYR A 20 -25.49 -8.49 12.37
CA TYR A 20 -24.20 -9.15 12.48
C TYR A 20 -23.65 -9.54 11.12
N LYS A 21 -24.50 -10.05 10.22
CA LYS A 21 -24.12 -10.38 8.84
C LYS A 21 -23.70 -9.16 8.06
N ASP A 22 -24.44 -8.06 8.14
CA ASP A 22 -24.15 -6.84 7.40
C ASP A 22 -22.87 -6.19 7.92
N TRP A 23 -22.70 -6.06 9.23
CA TRP A 23 -21.47 -5.53 9.82
C TRP A 23 -20.23 -6.39 9.52
N PHE A 24 -20.39 -7.72 9.50
CA PHE A 24 -19.30 -8.60 9.12
C PHE A 24 -18.90 -8.41 7.66
N LEU A 25 -19.88 -8.29 6.75
CA LEU A 25 -19.60 -8.04 5.33
C LEU A 25 -18.97 -6.67 5.11
N ASP A 26 -19.45 -5.64 5.79
CA ASP A 26 -18.87 -4.29 5.72
C ASP A 26 -17.43 -4.29 6.24
N TYR A 27 -17.18 -4.93 7.38
CA TYR A 27 -15.83 -5.06 7.93
C TYR A 27 -14.91 -5.87 7.02
N ALA A 28 -15.37 -7.00 6.49
CA ALA A 28 -14.59 -7.83 5.57
C ALA A 28 -14.24 -7.06 4.28
N SER A 29 -15.22 -6.36 3.70
CA SER A 29 -15.01 -5.51 2.52
C SER A 29 -14.01 -4.40 2.80
N TYR A 30 -14.13 -3.73 3.95
CA TYR A 30 -13.19 -2.70 4.37
C TYR A 30 -11.75 -3.25 4.50
N VAL A 31 -11.56 -4.40 5.16
CA VAL A 31 -10.23 -5.00 5.33
C VAL A 31 -9.63 -5.42 3.98
N ILE A 32 -10.44 -5.91 3.05
CA ILE A 32 -9.98 -6.27 1.72
C ILE A 32 -9.54 -5.03 0.94
N LEU A 33 -10.44 -4.04 0.81
CA LEU A 33 -10.27 -2.92 -0.12
C LEU A 33 -9.39 -1.81 0.44
N GLU A 34 -9.48 -1.55 1.76
CA GLU A 34 -8.84 -0.40 2.40
C GLU A 34 -7.61 -0.74 3.24
N ARG A 35 -7.18 -2.03 3.28
CA ARG A 35 -6.02 -2.42 4.09
C ARG A 35 -5.11 -3.42 3.42
N ALA A 36 -5.63 -4.57 2.96
CA ALA A 36 -4.80 -5.74 2.69
C ALA A 36 -4.36 -5.86 1.23
N VAL A 37 -5.22 -5.49 0.28
CA VAL A 37 -5.00 -5.75 -1.14
C VAL A 37 -4.47 -4.50 -1.85
N PRO A 38 -3.32 -4.59 -2.54
CA PRO A 38 -2.81 -3.49 -3.35
C PRO A 38 -3.68 -3.29 -4.60
N LYS A 39 -3.77 -2.05 -5.10
CA LYS A 39 -4.38 -1.78 -6.42
C LYS A 39 -3.40 -2.14 -7.53
N ILE A 40 -3.92 -2.67 -8.64
CA ILE A 40 -3.09 -3.04 -9.80
C ILE A 40 -2.44 -1.81 -10.45
N ASP A 41 -3.10 -0.67 -10.45
CA ASP A 41 -2.64 0.56 -11.10
C ASP A 41 -1.32 1.09 -10.52
N ASP A 42 -1.09 0.89 -9.22
CA ASP A 42 0.06 1.42 -8.51
C ASP A 42 0.82 0.38 -7.65
N GLY A 43 0.27 -0.81 -7.48
CA GLY A 43 0.87 -1.84 -6.64
C GLY A 43 0.92 -1.48 -5.16
N LEU A 44 0.17 -0.47 -4.72
CA LEU A 44 0.23 0.07 -3.37
C LEU A 44 -1.02 -0.27 -2.55
N LYS A 45 -0.80 -0.57 -1.29
CA LYS A 45 -1.87 -0.58 -0.29
C LYS A 45 -2.30 0.85 0.04
N PRO A 46 -3.52 1.08 0.53
CA PRO A 46 -4.01 2.43 0.85
C PRO A 46 -3.06 3.23 1.75
N VAL A 47 -2.51 2.63 2.81
CA VAL A 47 -1.56 3.31 3.70
C VAL A 47 -0.29 3.75 2.97
N GLN A 48 0.26 2.90 2.09
CA GLN A 48 1.46 3.21 1.31
C GLN A 48 1.21 4.37 0.33
N ARG A 49 0.06 4.36 -0.33
CA ARG A 49 -0.37 5.44 -1.24
C ARG A 49 -0.52 6.76 -0.50
N ARG A 50 -1.11 6.75 0.69
CA ARG A 50 -1.27 7.92 1.55
C ARG A 50 0.07 8.46 2.05
N ILE A 51 1.02 7.58 2.38
CA ILE A 51 2.40 7.95 2.73
C ILE A 51 3.08 8.68 1.56
N LEU A 52 3.07 8.09 0.37
CA LEU A 52 3.70 8.72 -0.81
C LEU A 52 3.02 10.04 -1.18
N HIS A 53 1.69 10.11 -1.10
CA HIS A 53 0.95 11.35 -1.31
C HIS A 53 1.36 12.43 -0.29
N SER A 54 1.46 12.06 0.96
CA SER A 54 1.88 12.93 2.06
C SER A 54 3.32 13.43 1.84
N MET A 55 4.25 12.52 1.54
CA MET A 55 5.64 12.89 1.23
C MET A 55 5.73 13.81 0.01
N ARG A 56 4.88 13.62 -1.02
CA ARG A 56 4.81 14.49 -2.18
C ARG A 56 4.35 15.91 -1.84
N LYS A 57 3.42 16.03 -0.90
CA LYS A 57 2.89 17.34 -0.44
C LYS A 57 3.95 18.17 0.29
N ILE A 58 4.76 17.53 1.13
CA ILE A 58 5.82 18.20 1.91
C ILE A 58 7.18 18.21 1.19
N HIS A 59 7.25 17.70 -0.05
CA HIS A 59 8.52 17.54 -0.76
C HIS A 59 9.20 18.86 -1.07
N ASP A 60 10.41 19.03 -0.54
CA ASP A 60 11.31 20.18 -0.77
C ASP A 60 12.75 19.74 -1.14
N LYS A 61 12.93 18.49 -1.58
CA LYS A 61 14.20 17.82 -1.91
C LYS A 61 15.06 17.46 -0.71
N ARG A 62 14.72 17.89 0.50
CA ARG A 62 15.45 17.57 1.73
C ARG A 62 14.88 16.31 2.39
N TYR A 63 15.66 15.74 3.28
CA TYR A 63 15.19 14.70 4.19
C TYR A 63 14.28 15.27 5.27
N HIS A 64 13.20 14.58 5.55
CA HIS A 64 12.24 14.90 6.60
C HIS A 64 12.26 13.81 7.67
N LYS A 65 12.15 14.20 8.94
CA LYS A 65 11.97 13.23 10.03
C LYS A 65 10.76 12.33 9.75
N VAL A 66 10.95 11.03 9.94
CA VAL A 66 9.88 10.05 9.79
C VAL A 66 8.68 10.40 10.67
N ALA A 67 8.91 10.91 11.88
CA ALA A 67 7.85 11.39 12.76
C ALA A 67 6.97 12.49 12.12
N ASN A 68 7.58 13.42 11.36
CA ASN A 68 6.84 14.47 10.65
C ASN A 68 6.04 13.90 9.47
N ILE A 69 6.60 12.94 8.74
CA ILE A 69 5.90 12.25 7.64
C ILE A 69 4.70 11.49 8.19
N ILE A 70 4.86 10.77 9.29
CA ILE A 70 3.77 10.06 9.98
C ILE A 70 2.65 11.05 10.36
N GLY A 71 3.00 12.13 11.07
CA GLY A 71 2.04 13.14 11.49
C GLY A 71 1.28 13.77 10.32
N HIS A 72 1.98 14.08 9.22
CA HIS A 72 1.33 14.59 8.02
C HIS A 72 0.43 13.54 7.34
N THR A 73 0.81 12.25 7.38
CA THR A 73 0.03 11.15 6.79
C THR A 73 -1.28 10.89 7.54
N MET A 74 -1.32 11.16 8.85
CA MET A 74 -2.53 11.02 9.68
C MET A 74 -3.70 11.88 9.19
N GLN A 75 -3.46 12.94 8.40
CA GLN A 75 -4.52 13.72 7.76
C GLN A 75 -5.32 12.93 6.72
N TYR A 76 -4.76 11.83 6.22
CA TYR A 76 -5.36 10.97 5.19
C TYR A 76 -5.68 9.58 5.71
N HIS A 77 -4.99 9.11 6.76
CA HIS A 77 -5.10 7.74 7.25
C HIS A 77 -5.67 7.71 8.67
N PRO A 78 -6.92 7.20 8.86
CA PRO A 78 -7.63 7.27 10.14
C PRO A 78 -7.19 6.20 11.15
N HIS A 79 -6.01 5.62 10.98
CA HIS A 79 -5.43 4.61 11.86
C HIS A 79 -4.22 5.17 12.61
N GLY A 80 -3.76 4.44 13.65
CA GLY A 80 -2.69 4.90 14.53
C GLY A 80 -1.36 5.14 13.81
N ASP A 81 -0.57 6.02 14.38
CA ASP A 81 0.78 6.41 13.94
C ASP A 81 1.74 5.23 13.77
N GLN A 82 1.64 4.22 14.63
CA GLN A 82 2.46 3.02 14.56
C GLN A 82 2.28 2.28 13.21
N ALA A 83 1.04 2.10 12.75
CA ALA A 83 0.77 1.43 11.49
C ALA A 83 1.34 2.18 10.28
N ILE A 84 1.32 3.51 10.32
CA ILE A 84 1.93 4.37 9.31
C ILE A 84 3.45 4.24 9.37
N GLY A 85 4.02 4.26 10.57
CA GLY A 85 5.47 4.11 10.80
C GLY A 85 5.99 2.78 10.27
N ASP A 86 5.34 1.68 10.62
CA ASP A 86 5.72 0.33 10.18
C ASP A 86 5.64 0.20 8.64
N ALA A 87 4.59 0.75 8.03
CA ALA A 87 4.47 0.76 6.58
C ALA A 87 5.56 1.62 5.91
N LEU A 88 5.89 2.78 6.46
CA LEU A 88 6.94 3.65 5.95
C LEU A 88 8.31 2.99 6.06
N VAL A 89 8.61 2.33 7.18
CA VAL A 89 9.86 1.57 7.38
C VAL A 89 9.96 0.44 6.35
N ALA A 90 8.90 -0.36 6.19
CA ALA A 90 8.88 -1.44 5.21
C ALA A 90 9.06 -0.95 3.76
N MET A 91 8.54 0.25 3.43
CA MET A 91 8.77 0.87 2.11
C MET A 91 10.20 1.37 1.95
N GLY A 92 10.78 1.98 3.00
CA GLY A 92 12.15 2.48 2.99
C GLY A 92 13.19 1.37 2.85
N GLN A 93 12.97 0.23 3.52
CA GLN A 93 13.86 -0.94 3.42
C GLN A 93 13.92 -1.60 2.03
N LYS A 94 12.99 -1.24 1.12
CA LYS A 94 13.01 -1.71 -0.27
C LYS A 94 13.91 -0.88 -1.20
N ASP A 95 14.45 0.24 -0.74
CA ASP A 95 15.38 1.12 -1.47
C ASP A 95 14.93 1.50 -2.90
N LEU A 96 13.62 1.67 -3.12
CA LEU A 96 13.08 1.93 -4.46
C LEU A 96 12.41 3.30 -4.57
N LEU A 97 11.43 3.58 -3.72
CA LEU A 97 10.61 4.79 -3.78
C LEU A 97 11.03 5.86 -2.76
N ILE A 98 11.77 5.46 -1.75
CA ILE A 98 12.13 6.28 -0.60
C ILE A 98 13.63 6.19 -0.37
N ASP A 99 14.32 7.34 -0.43
CA ASP A 99 15.68 7.49 0.09
C ASP A 99 15.61 7.58 1.61
N THR A 100 16.47 6.83 2.27
CA THR A 100 16.50 6.68 3.72
C THR A 100 17.79 7.24 4.32
N GLN A 101 17.70 7.83 5.51
CA GLN A 101 18.85 8.29 6.29
C GLN A 101 18.70 7.89 7.75
N GLY A 102 19.77 7.35 8.34
CA GLY A 102 19.77 6.80 9.69
C GLY A 102 19.64 5.29 9.73
N ASN A 103 19.32 4.73 10.89
CA ASN A 103 19.17 3.29 11.09
C ASN A 103 17.74 2.85 10.80
N TRP A 104 17.52 2.27 9.63
CA TRP A 104 16.22 1.73 9.18
C TRP A 104 16.03 0.24 9.45
N GLY A 105 16.94 -0.36 10.24
CA GLY A 105 16.98 -1.81 10.46
C GLY A 105 17.56 -2.55 9.26
N ASP A 106 17.57 -3.87 9.33
CA ASP A 106 18.04 -4.74 8.24
C ASP A 106 17.14 -5.96 8.14
N ILE A 107 16.54 -6.16 6.97
CA ILE A 107 15.63 -7.30 6.69
C ILE A 107 16.34 -8.65 6.74
N ARG A 108 17.68 -8.69 6.57
CA ARG A 108 18.47 -9.93 6.57
C ARG A 108 18.81 -10.37 7.99
N THR A 109 19.08 -9.44 8.88
CA THR A 109 19.41 -9.73 10.28
C THR A 109 18.18 -9.70 11.18
N GLY A 110 17.09 -9.08 10.73
CA GLY A 110 15.89 -8.86 11.54
C GLY A 110 16.02 -7.67 12.51
N ASP A 111 17.05 -6.86 12.36
CA ASP A 111 17.23 -5.66 13.18
C ASP A 111 16.10 -4.66 12.95
N LYS A 112 15.62 -4.09 14.05
CA LYS A 112 14.54 -3.10 14.02
C LYS A 112 15.06 -1.72 13.65
N ALA A 113 14.24 -0.95 12.95
CA ALA A 113 14.50 0.46 12.69
C ALA A 113 14.55 1.25 14.01
N ALA A 114 15.33 2.32 14.02
CA ALA A 114 15.34 3.29 15.10
C ALA A 114 13.99 4.03 15.19
N ALA A 115 13.75 4.69 16.33
CA ALA A 115 12.51 5.44 16.53
C ALA A 115 12.31 6.53 15.46
N PRO A 116 11.07 6.83 15.05
CA PRO A 116 10.74 7.78 13.96
C PRO A 116 11.36 9.19 14.11
N ARG A 117 11.69 9.60 15.34
CA ARG A 117 12.33 10.89 15.62
C ARG A 117 13.80 10.96 15.21
N TYR A 118 14.46 9.81 15.01
CA TYR A 118 15.90 9.74 14.69
C TYR A 118 16.18 9.51 13.21
N ILE A 119 15.29 8.82 12.51
CA ILE A 119 15.44 8.48 11.10
C ILE A 119 14.74 9.48 10.20
N GLU A 120 15.23 9.59 8.97
CA GLU A 120 14.75 10.58 8.00
C GLU A 120 14.52 9.92 6.63
N ALA A 121 13.60 10.48 5.86
CA ALA A 121 13.25 10.00 4.55
C ALA A 121 12.93 11.14 3.58
N ARG A 122 13.10 10.86 2.29
CA ARG A 122 12.60 11.67 1.19
C ARG A 122 12.19 10.77 0.03
N LEU A 123 11.44 11.31 -0.92
CA LEU A 123 11.14 10.61 -2.17
C LEU A 123 12.39 10.53 -3.05
N THR A 124 12.61 9.36 -3.68
CA THR A 124 13.63 9.21 -4.72
C THR A 124 13.23 9.98 -5.98
N GLU A 125 14.20 10.33 -6.84
CA GLU A 125 13.90 10.92 -8.14
C GLU A 125 13.09 9.94 -9.01
N PHE A 126 13.38 8.66 -8.92
CA PHE A 126 12.60 7.62 -9.57
C PHE A 126 11.12 7.66 -9.14
N ALA A 127 10.83 7.74 -7.84
CA ALA A 127 9.46 7.85 -7.36
C ALA A 127 8.77 9.13 -7.87
N LEU A 128 9.49 10.24 -7.89
CA LEU A 128 8.96 11.52 -8.39
C LEU A 128 8.56 11.45 -9.86
N GLU A 129 9.30 10.72 -10.66
CA GLU A 129 9.05 10.58 -12.10
C GLU A 129 7.95 9.58 -12.41
N ILE A 130 7.94 8.41 -11.74
CA ILE A 130 7.07 7.30 -12.16
C ILE A 130 5.73 7.29 -11.45
N VAL A 131 5.66 7.78 -10.18
CA VAL A 131 4.46 7.65 -9.34
C VAL A 131 3.49 8.81 -9.53
N PHE A 132 4.00 10.03 -9.71
CA PHE A 132 3.18 11.24 -9.63
C PHE A 132 2.89 11.84 -11.02
N ASN A 133 1.76 11.45 -11.61
CA ASN A 133 1.27 12.04 -12.85
C ASN A 133 -0.11 12.71 -12.62
N LYS A 134 -0.11 14.02 -12.54
CA LYS A 134 -1.33 14.82 -12.27
C LYS A 134 -2.43 14.63 -13.32
N ASN A 135 -2.06 14.32 -14.56
CA ASN A 135 -3.01 14.26 -15.67
C ASN A 135 -3.88 12.99 -15.63
N VAL A 136 -3.42 11.92 -14.95
CA VAL A 136 -4.14 10.63 -14.86
C VAL A 136 -4.56 10.27 -13.45
N THR A 137 -4.07 11.00 -12.44
CA THR A 137 -4.42 10.76 -11.04
C THR A 137 -5.81 11.31 -10.74
N LYS A 138 -6.70 10.43 -10.30
CA LYS A 138 -8.03 10.81 -9.77
C LYS A 138 -7.94 10.99 -8.26
N TYR A 139 -8.65 12.00 -7.75
CA TYR A 139 -8.70 12.33 -6.34
C TYR A 139 -10.09 12.12 -5.77
N GLN A 140 -10.15 11.82 -4.49
CA GLN A 140 -11.37 11.71 -3.67
C GLN A 140 -11.17 12.47 -2.36
N PRO A 141 -12.24 12.87 -1.65
CA PRO A 141 -12.12 13.42 -0.31
C PRO A 141 -11.44 12.43 0.65
N SER A 142 -10.63 12.96 1.58
CA SER A 142 -10.09 12.18 2.70
C SER A 142 -11.23 11.76 3.65
N TYR A 143 -10.94 10.85 4.58
CA TYR A 143 -11.91 10.30 5.53
C TYR A 143 -12.69 11.37 6.33
N ASP A 144 -12.07 12.53 6.57
CA ASP A 144 -12.67 13.66 7.27
C ASP A 144 -13.23 14.76 6.35
N GLY A 145 -13.09 14.57 5.02
CA GLY A 145 -13.53 15.52 3.99
C GLY A 145 -12.73 16.82 3.90
N ARG A 146 -11.67 17.01 4.71
CA ARG A 146 -10.89 18.25 4.73
C ARG A 146 -9.85 18.34 3.65
N ASN A 147 -9.37 17.20 3.18
CA ASN A 147 -8.31 17.08 2.20
C ASN A 147 -8.76 16.21 1.03
N ASN A 148 -7.98 16.21 -0.04
CA ASN A 148 -8.15 15.28 -1.15
C ASN A 148 -6.96 14.31 -1.18
N GLU A 149 -7.26 13.01 -1.32
CA GLU A 149 -6.29 11.94 -1.48
C GLU A 149 -6.45 11.25 -2.84
N PRO A 150 -5.38 10.66 -3.40
CA PRO A 150 -5.49 9.94 -4.66
C PRO A 150 -6.23 8.61 -4.49
N VAL A 151 -7.15 8.33 -5.39
CA VAL A 151 -7.83 7.03 -5.48
C VAL A 151 -6.83 5.93 -5.84
N SER A 152 -5.96 6.20 -6.82
CA SER A 152 -4.79 5.42 -7.18
C SER A 152 -3.74 6.37 -7.75
N LEU A 153 -2.49 5.91 -7.80
CA LEU A 153 -1.37 6.63 -8.41
C LEU A 153 -0.92 5.82 -9.64
N PRO A 154 -1.55 6.01 -10.83
CA PRO A 154 -1.21 5.23 -12.01
C PRO A 154 0.28 5.38 -12.35
N VAL A 155 1.06 4.34 -12.06
CA VAL A 155 2.51 4.36 -12.19
C VAL A 155 2.96 3.98 -13.60
N LYS A 156 4.09 4.51 -14.03
CA LYS A 156 4.70 4.23 -15.34
C LYS A 156 5.54 2.95 -15.37
N PHE A 157 5.65 2.25 -14.27
CA PHE A 157 6.50 1.08 -14.08
C PHE A 157 5.73 0.01 -13.28
N PRO A 158 5.90 -1.31 -13.53
CA PRO A 158 5.16 -2.36 -12.84
C PRO A 158 5.61 -2.55 -11.38
N LEU A 159 5.32 -1.57 -10.53
CA LEU A 159 5.74 -1.53 -9.12
C LEU A 159 5.28 -2.76 -8.33
N VAL A 160 4.09 -3.27 -8.60
CA VAL A 160 3.55 -4.45 -7.90
C VAL A 160 4.46 -5.68 -8.08
N LEU A 161 5.06 -5.82 -9.24
CA LEU A 161 6.01 -6.91 -9.53
C LEU A 161 7.41 -6.61 -8.96
N ALA A 162 7.85 -5.34 -9.03
CA ALA A 162 9.16 -4.96 -8.49
C ALA A 162 9.23 -5.11 -6.97
N GLN A 163 8.20 -4.68 -6.26
CA GLN A 163 8.19 -4.68 -4.81
C GLN A 163 7.65 -5.99 -4.21
N GLY A 164 6.88 -6.73 -5.00
CA GLY A 164 6.01 -7.77 -4.46
C GLY A 164 4.93 -7.19 -3.56
N ALA A 165 3.96 -8.01 -3.21
CA ALA A 165 2.92 -7.62 -2.26
C ALA A 165 2.44 -8.85 -1.49
N GLU A 166 2.26 -8.70 -0.19
CA GLU A 166 1.65 -9.69 0.67
C GLU A 166 0.62 -9.03 1.56
N GLY A 167 -0.55 -9.63 1.69
CA GLY A 167 -1.61 -9.11 2.54
C GLY A 167 -2.62 -10.19 2.89
N ILE A 168 -3.03 -10.20 4.16
CA ILE A 168 -4.04 -11.11 4.68
C ILE A 168 -5.29 -10.29 4.98
N ALA A 169 -6.41 -10.68 4.39
CA ALA A 169 -7.71 -10.10 4.63
C ALA A 169 -8.69 -11.12 5.22
N VAL A 170 -9.95 -10.79 5.27
CA VAL A 170 -11.01 -11.72 5.71
C VAL A 170 -11.44 -12.58 4.52
N GLY A 171 -11.18 -13.89 4.60
CA GLY A 171 -11.53 -14.84 3.54
C GLY A 171 -10.67 -14.80 2.28
N LEU A 172 -9.78 -13.81 2.16
CA LEU A 172 -8.88 -13.63 1.02
C LEU A 172 -7.46 -13.30 1.49
N SER A 173 -6.48 -13.69 0.69
CA SER A 173 -5.10 -13.23 0.84
C SER A 173 -4.51 -12.92 -0.52
N THR A 174 -3.53 -12.03 -0.56
CA THR A 174 -2.72 -11.75 -1.75
C THR A 174 -1.27 -12.06 -1.46
N LYS A 175 -0.58 -12.68 -2.41
CA LYS A 175 0.86 -12.91 -2.37
C LYS A 175 1.41 -12.80 -3.78
N ILE A 176 2.13 -11.71 -4.04
CA ILE A 176 2.81 -11.43 -5.30
C ILE A 176 4.29 -11.39 -4.97
N LEU A 177 5.07 -12.27 -5.60
CA LEU A 177 6.50 -12.35 -5.40
C LEU A 177 7.21 -11.20 -6.11
N PRO A 178 8.32 -10.67 -5.56
CA PRO A 178 9.12 -9.65 -6.22
C PRO A 178 9.85 -10.21 -7.45
N HIS A 179 10.28 -9.31 -8.33
CA HIS A 179 11.00 -9.63 -9.56
C HIS A 179 12.18 -8.69 -9.72
N ASN A 180 13.18 -9.13 -10.48
CA ASN A 180 14.36 -8.33 -10.77
C ASN A 180 14.00 -7.05 -11.53
N PHE A 181 14.50 -5.92 -11.05
CA PHE A 181 14.22 -4.60 -11.62
C PHE A 181 14.66 -4.47 -13.09
N ASN A 182 15.84 -4.96 -13.43
CA ASN A 182 16.37 -4.90 -14.80
C ASN A 182 15.57 -5.78 -15.76
N ASP A 183 15.11 -6.94 -15.28
CA ASP A 183 14.31 -7.85 -16.10
C ASP A 183 12.89 -7.28 -16.31
N LEU A 184 12.33 -6.59 -15.31
CA LEU A 184 11.08 -5.86 -15.48
C LEU A 184 11.18 -4.76 -16.54
N ILE A 185 12.30 -4.04 -16.60
CA ILE A 185 12.56 -3.07 -17.69
C ILE A 185 12.60 -3.75 -19.05
N LYS A 186 13.37 -4.85 -19.18
CA LYS A 186 13.46 -5.61 -20.44
C LYS A 186 12.09 -6.14 -20.88
N CYS A 187 11.32 -6.71 -19.94
CA CYS A 187 9.96 -7.19 -20.20
C CYS A 187 9.02 -6.06 -20.59
N SER A 188 9.08 -4.92 -19.93
CA SER A 188 8.26 -3.73 -20.27
C SER A 188 8.56 -3.26 -21.69
N ILE A 189 9.83 -3.23 -22.09
CA ILE A 189 10.25 -2.92 -23.47
C ILE A 189 9.74 -3.97 -24.46
N ALA A 190 9.77 -5.26 -24.09
CA ALA A 190 9.27 -6.34 -24.94
C ALA A 190 7.77 -6.22 -25.18
N VAL A 191 6.99 -5.97 -24.12
CA VAL A 191 5.53 -5.71 -24.19
C VAL A 191 5.23 -4.55 -25.13
N LEU A 192 5.93 -3.43 -24.99
CA LEU A 192 5.73 -2.25 -25.86
C LEU A 192 6.09 -2.49 -27.33
N LYS A 193 6.87 -3.53 -27.62
CA LYS A 193 7.29 -3.95 -28.96
C LYS A 193 6.55 -5.18 -29.48
N ASP A 194 5.49 -5.61 -28.79
CA ASP A 194 4.74 -6.84 -29.07
C ASP A 194 5.61 -8.09 -29.22
N LYS A 195 6.68 -8.18 -28.40
CA LYS A 195 7.60 -9.33 -28.39
C LYS A 195 7.27 -10.27 -27.23
N PRO A 196 7.45 -11.58 -27.41
CA PRO A 196 7.32 -12.53 -26.32
C PRO A 196 8.36 -12.25 -25.24
N PHE A 197 8.01 -12.51 -24.00
CA PHE A 197 8.91 -12.42 -22.85
C PHE A 197 8.58 -13.51 -21.84
N THR A 198 9.56 -13.81 -20.99
CA THR A 198 9.42 -14.67 -19.81
C THR A 198 10.09 -13.99 -18.64
N ILE A 199 9.46 -14.00 -17.49
CA ILE A 199 10.00 -13.44 -16.25
C ILE A 199 9.72 -14.39 -15.11
N TYR A 200 10.66 -14.50 -14.19
CA TYR A 200 10.56 -15.32 -12.99
C TYR A 200 10.71 -14.44 -11.74
N PRO A 201 10.10 -14.81 -10.61
CA PRO A 201 10.36 -14.16 -9.35
C PRO A 201 11.85 -14.18 -9.01
N ASP A 202 12.32 -13.07 -8.42
CA ASP A 202 13.68 -12.91 -7.94
C ASP A 202 13.66 -12.16 -6.61
N PHE A 203 14.50 -12.59 -5.66
CA PHE A 203 14.47 -12.09 -4.31
C PHE A 203 15.72 -11.29 -4.00
N GLN A 204 15.57 -10.23 -3.25
CA GLN A 204 16.67 -9.32 -2.89
C GLN A 204 17.81 -10.02 -2.14
N ASN A 205 17.50 -11.10 -1.41
CA ASN A 205 18.47 -11.89 -0.66
C ASN A 205 18.95 -13.18 -1.40
N GLY A 206 18.61 -13.31 -2.65
CA GLY A 206 18.85 -14.52 -3.44
C GLY A 206 17.74 -15.57 -3.23
N GLY A 207 17.53 -16.44 -4.25
CA GLY A 207 16.52 -17.50 -4.27
C GLY A 207 16.52 -18.20 -5.61
#